data_8cccab4828851d18ac44b1cd20113f35
#
_entry.id   8cccab4828851d18ac44b1cd20113f35
#
_cell.length_a   1.000
_cell.length_b   1.000
_cell.length_c   1.000
_cell.angle_alpha   90.00
_cell.angle_beta   90.00
_cell.angle_gamma   90.00
#
_symmetry.space_group_name_H-M   'P 1'
#
loop_
_entity.id
_entity.type
_entity.pdbx_description
1 polymer ?
#
loop_
_entity_poly.entity_id
_entity_poly.type
_entity_poly.pdbx_seq_one_letter_code
_entity_poly.pdbx_strand_id
1 'polypeptide(L)'
;ICLQTADLSRYHHLIRAMVLDAPVINWVNVLAHHAELNRIPSAVGRYGQLMMSHKLGRRLTGLAAPVDLKTMDWVSRAVELRTPTLIIHSVDDEYVPYGPSAALAEKNPEMVTFEAFDRALHTKEWNVDPERWERLVTAWLSRQLAPRSNPGQASAS
;
A
#
# COMPACT_ATOMS: atom_id res chain seq x y z
N ILE A 1 2.13 6.21 4.09
CA ILE A 1 2.60 6.36 5.50
C ILE A 1 2.65 4.98 6.17
N CYS A 2 1.56 4.18 6.23
CA CYS A 2 1.53 2.90 6.96
C CYS A 2 2.66 1.94 6.56
N LEU A 3 2.88 1.72 5.27
CA LEU A 3 3.95 0.85 4.77
C LEU A 3 5.34 1.35 5.17
N GLN A 4 5.62 2.66 5.05
CA GLN A 4 6.89 3.22 5.51
C GLN A 4 7.04 3.12 7.03
N THR A 5 5.95 3.28 7.79
CA THR A 5 6.00 3.12 9.24
C THR A 5 6.32 1.67 9.61
N ALA A 6 5.71 0.70 8.94
CA ALA A 6 5.98 -0.71 9.15
C ALA A 6 7.41 -1.11 8.78
N ASP A 7 8.04 -0.39 7.85
CA ASP A 7 9.42 -0.64 7.40
C ASP A 7 10.47 0.09 8.27
N LEU A 8 10.26 1.39 8.50
CA LEU A 8 11.28 2.28 9.06
C LEU A 8 11.17 2.51 10.56
N SER A 9 10.03 2.18 11.19
CA SER A 9 9.85 2.41 12.61
C SER A 9 10.66 1.44 13.45
N ARG A 10 11.35 1.95 14.48
CA ARG A 10 11.95 1.09 15.52
C ARG A 10 10.93 0.18 16.22
N TYR A 11 9.64 0.48 16.10
CA TYR A 11 8.53 -0.28 16.66
C TYR A 11 7.86 -1.22 15.64
N HIS A 12 8.45 -1.42 14.46
CA HIS A 12 7.88 -2.29 13.41
C HIS A 12 7.53 -3.69 13.93
N HIS A 13 8.33 -4.23 14.85
CA HIS A 13 8.11 -5.54 15.47
C HIS A 13 6.81 -5.64 16.30
N LEU A 14 6.21 -4.52 16.68
CA LEU A 14 4.92 -4.47 17.37
C LEU A 14 3.72 -4.52 16.40
N ILE A 15 3.96 -4.27 15.11
CA ILE A 15 2.92 -4.31 14.09
C ILE A 15 2.75 -5.76 13.63
N ARG A 16 1.68 -6.40 14.07
CA ARG A 16 1.43 -7.81 13.77
C ARG A 16 0.72 -8.03 12.44
N ALA A 17 -0.08 -7.07 12.01
CA ALA A 17 -0.86 -7.11 10.79
C ALA A 17 -1.27 -5.70 10.37
N MET A 18 -1.52 -5.50 9.09
CA MET A 18 -2.06 -4.24 8.54
C MET A 18 -3.29 -4.54 7.67
N VAL A 19 -4.27 -3.64 7.74
CA VAL A 19 -5.38 -3.59 6.78
C VAL A 19 -5.30 -2.23 6.09
N LEU A 20 -5.21 -2.24 4.77
CA LEU A 20 -5.06 -1.05 3.95
C LEU A 20 -6.22 -0.98 2.96
N ASP A 21 -6.95 0.13 2.98
CA ASP A 21 -8.07 0.40 2.10
C ASP A 21 -7.64 1.43 1.06
N ALA A 22 -7.68 1.05 -0.22
CA ALA A 22 -7.22 1.82 -1.38
C ALA A 22 -5.84 2.49 -1.19
N PRO A 23 -4.78 1.76 -0.79
CA PRO A 23 -3.50 2.37 -0.46
C PRO A 23 -2.73 2.84 -1.69
N VAL A 24 -1.98 3.94 -1.53
CA VAL A 24 -0.96 4.33 -2.51
C VAL A 24 0.26 3.41 -2.36
N ILE A 25 0.39 2.46 -3.27
CA ILE A 25 1.50 1.49 -3.31
C ILE A 25 2.70 2.05 -4.09
N ASN A 26 2.45 2.83 -5.13
CA ASN A 26 3.48 3.46 -5.95
C ASN A 26 3.11 4.91 -6.23
N TRP A 27 3.85 5.84 -5.61
CA TRP A 27 3.59 7.27 -5.75
C TRP A 27 3.87 7.80 -7.16
N VAL A 28 4.83 7.22 -7.89
CA VAL A 28 5.11 7.63 -9.28
C VAL A 28 3.91 7.36 -10.16
N ASN A 29 3.26 6.19 -9.99
CA ASN A 29 2.07 5.83 -10.75
C ASN A 29 0.88 6.75 -10.43
N VAL A 30 0.67 7.07 -9.15
CA VAL A 30 -0.41 7.99 -8.75
C VAL A 30 -0.18 9.39 -9.32
N LEU A 31 1.05 9.91 -9.24
CA LEU A 31 1.38 11.22 -9.81
C LEU A 31 1.22 11.24 -11.34
N ALA A 32 1.60 10.16 -12.04
CA ALA A 32 1.41 10.03 -13.47
C ALA A 32 -0.08 9.99 -13.83
N HIS A 33 -0.86 9.18 -13.13
CA HIS A 33 -2.31 9.08 -13.31
C HIS A 33 -3.01 10.43 -13.13
N HIS A 34 -2.71 11.16 -12.06
CA HIS A 34 -3.26 12.50 -11.85
C HIS A 34 -2.80 13.51 -12.90
N ALA A 35 -1.58 13.39 -13.42
CA ALA A 35 -1.13 14.24 -14.52
C ALA A 35 -1.98 13.97 -15.78
N GLU A 36 -2.28 12.72 -16.09
CA GLU A 36 -3.14 12.33 -17.23
C GLU A 36 -4.58 12.84 -17.04
N LEU A 37 -5.19 12.63 -15.87
CA LEU A 37 -6.53 13.13 -15.55
C LEU A 37 -6.63 14.65 -15.74
N ASN A 38 -5.59 15.39 -15.37
CA ASN A 38 -5.53 16.84 -15.52
C ASN A 38 -4.95 17.31 -16.87
N ARG A 39 -4.78 16.40 -17.84
CA ARG A 39 -4.24 16.68 -19.18
C ARG A 39 -2.86 17.34 -19.15
N ILE A 40 -2.07 17.06 -18.12
CA ILE A 40 -0.68 17.56 -18.02
C ILE A 40 0.20 16.70 -18.93
N PRO A 41 0.98 17.29 -19.86
CA PRO A 41 1.89 16.50 -20.69
C PRO A 41 2.85 15.67 -19.83
N SER A 42 3.06 14.40 -20.21
CA SER A 42 3.88 13.45 -19.45
C SER A 42 5.31 13.93 -19.19
N ALA A 43 5.87 14.74 -20.10
CA ALA A 43 7.17 15.38 -19.93
C ALA A 43 7.19 16.35 -18.73
N VAL A 44 6.11 17.12 -18.54
CA VAL A 44 5.97 18.07 -17.42
C VAL A 44 5.82 17.31 -16.11
N GLY A 45 5.00 16.27 -16.10
CA GLY A 45 4.84 15.41 -14.92
C GLY A 45 6.16 14.75 -14.48
N ARG A 46 6.92 14.20 -15.44
CA ARG A 46 8.26 13.62 -15.19
C ARG A 46 9.27 14.65 -14.70
N TYR A 47 9.25 15.85 -15.28
CA TYR A 47 10.11 16.95 -14.83
C TYR A 47 9.76 17.35 -13.39
N GLY A 48 8.48 17.47 -13.04
CA GLY A 48 8.03 17.74 -11.68
C GLY A 48 8.52 16.69 -10.67
N GLN A 49 8.40 15.39 -11.00
CA GLN A 49 8.93 14.31 -10.17
C GLN A 49 10.45 14.40 -9.98
N LEU A 50 11.18 14.68 -11.05
CA LEU A 50 12.64 14.89 -11.01
C LEU A 50 13.00 16.07 -10.09
N MET A 51 12.27 17.17 -10.21
CA MET A 51 12.49 18.36 -9.38
C MET A 51 12.24 18.09 -7.90
N MET A 52 11.20 17.31 -7.55
CA MET A 52 10.94 16.92 -6.16
C MET A 52 12.03 16.02 -5.58
N SER A 53 12.63 15.18 -6.41
CA SER A 53 13.66 14.21 -5.99
C SER A 53 15.09 14.79 -6.01
N HIS A 54 15.31 15.97 -6.59
CA HIS A 54 16.65 16.54 -6.75
C HIS A 54 16.93 17.65 -5.75
N LYS A 55 18.18 17.75 -5.26
CA LYS A 55 18.61 18.76 -4.28
C LYS A 55 18.37 20.21 -4.76
N LEU A 56 18.54 20.47 -6.05
CA LEU A 56 18.29 21.80 -6.62
C LEU A 56 16.80 22.10 -6.69
N GLY A 57 15.98 21.12 -7.08
CA GLY A 57 14.53 21.26 -7.15
C GLY A 57 13.89 21.54 -5.78
N ARG A 58 14.44 20.99 -4.71
CA ARG A 58 14.05 21.29 -3.33
C ARG A 58 14.07 22.80 -3.04
N ARG A 59 15.09 23.51 -3.49
CA ARG A 59 15.20 24.98 -3.29
C ARG A 59 14.09 25.75 -4.01
N LEU A 60 13.67 25.26 -5.18
CA LEU A 60 12.60 25.87 -5.97
C LEU A 60 11.22 25.51 -5.48
N THR A 61 11.04 24.31 -4.95
CA THR A 61 9.74 23.80 -4.47
C THR A 61 9.46 24.08 -2.99
N GLY A 62 10.45 24.60 -2.24
CA GLY A 62 10.31 24.88 -0.81
C GLY A 62 10.28 23.63 0.09
N LEU A 63 10.60 22.46 -0.43
CA LEU A 63 10.63 21.21 0.34
C LEU A 63 11.78 21.20 1.35
N ALA A 64 11.53 20.71 2.55
CA ALA A 64 12.54 20.57 3.61
C ALA A 64 13.65 19.58 3.22
N ALA A 65 13.31 18.52 2.49
CA ALA A 65 14.24 17.50 1.96
C ALA A 65 13.76 17.02 0.58
N PRO A 66 14.66 16.47 -0.27
CA PRO A 66 14.25 15.78 -1.48
C PRO A 66 13.33 14.61 -1.14
N VAL A 67 12.31 14.39 -1.97
CA VAL A 67 11.40 13.24 -1.83
C VAL A 67 12.02 12.04 -2.55
N ASP A 68 12.30 10.97 -1.83
CA ASP A 68 12.76 9.72 -2.43
C ASP A 68 11.56 8.86 -2.86
N LEU A 69 11.13 9.06 -4.09
CA LEU A 69 10.01 8.31 -4.68
C LEU A 69 10.33 6.82 -4.87
N LYS A 70 11.60 6.42 -4.91
CA LYS A 70 12.00 5.01 -5.05
C LYS A 70 11.70 4.22 -3.78
N THR A 71 11.91 4.83 -2.61
CA THR A 71 11.56 4.19 -1.33
C THR A 71 10.05 4.05 -1.15
N MET A 72 9.27 4.76 -1.95
CA MET A 72 7.80 4.72 -1.94
C MET A 72 7.22 3.85 -3.06
N ASP A 73 8.05 3.11 -3.80
CA ASP A 73 7.63 2.10 -4.77
C ASP A 73 7.65 0.70 -4.13
N TRP A 74 6.55 0.33 -3.53
CA TRP A 74 6.40 -0.96 -2.87
C TRP A 74 6.26 -2.14 -3.83
N VAL A 75 5.93 -1.89 -5.10
CA VAL A 75 5.93 -2.96 -6.11
C VAL A 75 7.36 -3.45 -6.41
N SER A 76 8.32 -2.53 -6.50
CA SER A 76 9.73 -2.88 -6.70
C SER A 76 10.38 -3.44 -5.43
N ARG A 77 9.86 -3.07 -4.26
CA ARG A 77 10.34 -3.48 -2.93
C ARG A 77 9.47 -4.56 -2.28
N ALA A 78 8.68 -5.29 -3.05
CA ALA A 78 7.67 -6.22 -2.53
C ALA A 78 8.23 -7.21 -1.50
N VAL A 79 9.41 -7.76 -1.74
CA VAL A 79 10.08 -8.74 -0.86
C VAL A 79 10.56 -8.16 0.48
N GLU A 80 10.60 -6.83 0.60
CA GLU A 80 10.99 -6.16 1.84
C GLU A 80 9.80 -6.05 2.82
N LEU A 81 8.57 -6.14 2.33
CA LEU A 81 7.37 -6.13 3.17
C LEU A 81 7.25 -7.45 3.95
N ARG A 82 7.43 -7.37 5.26
CA ARG A 82 7.45 -8.53 6.18
C ARG A 82 6.25 -8.57 7.11
N THR A 83 5.42 -7.55 7.11
CA THR A 83 4.20 -7.49 7.92
C THR A 83 3.03 -8.04 7.11
N PRO A 84 2.30 -9.06 7.60
CA PRO A 84 1.08 -9.51 6.96
C PRO A 84 0.14 -8.35 6.69
N THR A 85 -0.29 -8.21 5.45
CA THR A 85 -1.06 -7.06 4.98
C THR A 85 -2.26 -7.51 4.16
N LEU A 86 -3.45 -7.09 4.55
CA LEU A 86 -4.65 -7.16 3.73
C LEU A 86 -4.78 -5.84 2.96
N ILE A 87 -4.87 -5.92 1.66
CA ILE A 87 -5.19 -4.78 0.80
C ILE A 87 -6.59 -4.99 0.23
N ILE A 88 -7.46 -4.04 0.46
CA ILE A 88 -8.79 -3.95 -0.16
C ILE A 88 -8.73 -2.77 -1.13
N HIS A 89 -9.13 -2.97 -2.39
CA HIS A 89 -9.03 -1.91 -3.38
C HIS A 89 -10.06 -2.10 -4.49
N SER A 90 -10.74 -1.03 -4.86
CA SER A 90 -11.69 -1.07 -5.99
C SER A 90 -10.95 -1.04 -7.33
N VAL A 91 -11.46 -1.85 -8.27
CA VAL A 91 -11.00 -1.81 -9.67
C VAL A 91 -11.41 -0.51 -10.37
N ASP A 92 -12.44 0.15 -9.85
CA ASP A 92 -13.01 1.39 -10.38
C ASP A 92 -12.52 2.64 -9.62
N ASP A 93 -11.43 2.52 -8.85
CA ASP A 93 -10.83 3.66 -8.16
C ASP A 93 -10.21 4.63 -9.18
N GLU A 94 -10.83 5.80 -9.31
CA GLU A 94 -10.39 6.84 -10.24
C GLU A 94 -9.22 7.69 -9.69
N TYR A 95 -8.96 7.64 -8.39
CA TYR A 95 -7.91 8.44 -7.73
C TYR A 95 -6.60 7.70 -7.59
N VAL A 96 -6.64 6.46 -7.12
CA VAL A 96 -5.48 5.63 -6.91
C VAL A 96 -5.60 4.37 -7.77
N PRO A 97 -4.78 4.20 -8.81
CA PRO A 97 -4.84 3.00 -9.64
C PRO A 97 -4.67 1.72 -8.81
N TYR A 98 -5.59 0.76 -8.95
CA TYR A 98 -5.53 -0.50 -8.20
C TYR A 98 -4.40 -1.43 -8.66
N GLY A 99 -3.94 -1.29 -9.90
CA GLY A 99 -2.93 -2.14 -10.51
C GLY A 99 -1.67 -2.35 -9.65
N PRO A 100 -1.06 -1.30 -9.07
CA PRO A 100 0.06 -1.48 -8.14
C PRO A 100 -0.27 -2.32 -6.90
N SER A 101 -1.49 -2.26 -6.38
CA SER A 101 -1.94 -3.09 -5.25
C SER A 101 -1.99 -4.57 -5.62
N ALA A 102 -2.56 -4.89 -6.77
CA ALA A 102 -2.59 -6.25 -7.32
C ALA A 102 -1.17 -6.77 -7.60
N ALA A 103 -0.31 -5.94 -8.22
CA ALA A 103 1.08 -6.30 -8.51
C ALA A 103 1.92 -6.54 -7.25
N LEU A 104 1.68 -5.81 -6.17
CA LEU A 104 2.33 -6.03 -4.88
C LEU A 104 1.95 -7.40 -4.31
N ALA A 105 0.67 -7.76 -4.35
CA ALA A 105 0.19 -9.05 -3.88
C ALA A 105 0.71 -10.22 -4.73
N GLU A 106 0.78 -10.05 -6.04
CA GLU A 106 1.35 -11.05 -6.94
C GLU A 106 2.84 -11.30 -6.64
N LYS A 107 3.60 -10.25 -6.32
CA LYS A 107 5.03 -10.37 -6.03
C LYS A 107 5.35 -10.85 -4.61
N ASN A 108 4.45 -10.70 -3.67
CA ASN A 108 4.63 -11.15 -2.28
C ASN A 108 3.35 -11.78 -1.71
N PRO A 109 2.90 -12.92 -2.29
CA PRO A 109 1.64 -13.56 -1.89
C PRO A 109 1.69 -14.14 -0.46
N GLU A 110 2.87 -14.34 0.11
CA GLU A 110 3.03 -14.82 1.50
C GLU A 110 2.64 -13.74 2.52
N MET A 111 2.91 -12.47 2.21
CA MET A 111 2.66 -11.35 3.13
C MET A 111 1.44 -10.54 2.74
N VAL A 112 1.02 -10.55 1.48
CA VAL A 112 -0.04 -9.68 0.98
C VAL A 112 -1.24 -10.50 0.51
N THR A 113 -2.37 -10.28 1.17
CA THR A 113 -3.69 -10.72 0.70
C THR A 113 -4.35 -9.54 -0.01
N PHE A 114 -4.82 -9.76 -1.23
CA PHE A 114 -5.49 -8.73 -2.04
C PHE A 114 -6.94 -9.10 -2.29
N GLU A 115 -7.85 -8.16 -2.01
CA GLU A 115 -9.28 -8.29 -2.22
C GLU A 115 -9.78 -7.14 -3.11
N ALA A 116 -10.22 -7.49 -4.31
CA ALA A 116 -10.77 -6.53 -5.25
C ALA A 116 -12.26 -6.28 -4.99
N PHE A 117 -12.65 -5.02 -5.02
CA PHE A 117 -14.04 -4.60 -5.02
C PHE A 117 -14.41 -3.97 -6.35
N ASP A 118 -15.67 -4.15 -6.77
CA ASP A 118 -16.23 -3.49 -7.94
C ASP A 118 -17.09 -2.29 -7.49
N ARG A 119 -17.20 -1.30 -8.35
CA ARG A 119 -18.14 -0.17 -8.20
C ARG A 119 -17.93 0.70 -6.97
N ALA A 120 -16.85 0.54 -6.24
CA ALA A 120 -16.47 1.47 -5.19
C ALA A 120 -15.60 2.59 -5.77
N LEU A 121 -15.85 3.82 -5.34
CA LEU A 121 -14.91 4.93 -5.55
C LEU A 121 -13.79 4.82 -4.50
N HIS A 122 -12.78 5.68 -4.60
CA HIS A 122 -11.65 5.69 -3.69
C HIS A 122 -12.07 5.63 -2.20
N THR A 123 -11.56 4.66 -1.46
CA THR A 123 -11.83 4.41 -0.03
C THR A 123 -13.33 4.28 0.32
N LYS A 124 -14.14 3.70 -0.58
CA LYS A 124 -15.59 3.52 -0.36
C LYS A 124 -16.05 2.05 -0.46
N GLU A 125 -15.14 1.12 -0.36
CA GLU A 125 -15.42 -0.30 -0.45
C GLU A 125 -16.40 -0.75 0.64
N TRP A 126 -16.21 -0.27 1.87
CA TRP A 126 -17.16 -0.49 2.96
C TRP A 126 -18.56 0.10 2.66
N ASN A 127 -18.64 1.26 2.01
CA ASN A 127 -19.93 1.88 1.70
C ASN A 127 -20.73 1.11 0.63
N VAL A 128 -20.03 0.40 -0.25
CA VAL A 128 -20.67 -0.39 -1.34
C VAL A 128 -21.14 -1.75 -0.83
N ASP A 129 -20.32 -2.43 -0.03
CA ASP A 129 -20.67 -3.73 0.54
C ASP A 129 -20.06 -3.87 1.96
N PRO A 130 -20.72 -3.27 2.96
CA PRO A 130 -20.22 -3.29 4.34
C PRO A 130 -20.15 -4.71 4.92
N GLU A 131 -21.10 -5.58 4.60
CA GLU A 131 -21.10 -6.95 5.11
C GLU A 131 -19.92 -7.76 4.56
N ARG A 132 -19.60 -7.63 3.26
CA ARG A 132 -18.45 -8.28 2.66
C ARG A 132 -17.16 -7.74 3.27
N TRP A 133 -17.03 -6.42 3.36
CA TRP A 133 -15.86 -5.76 3.91
C TRP A 133 -15.58 -6.19 5.36
N GLU A 134 -16.61 -6.16 6.23
CA GLU A 134 -16.49 -6.55 7.63
C GLU A 134 -16.16 -8.04 7.79
N ARG A 135 -16.79 -8.92 7.01
CA ARG A 135 -16.46 -10.36 7.03
C ARG A 135 -15.01 -10.61 6.62
N LEU A 136 -14.53 -9.96 5.54
CA LEU A 136 -13.15 -10.11 5.05
C LEU A 136 -12.15 -9.65 6.10
N VAL A 137 -12.30 -8.45 6.62
CA VAL A 137 -11.38 -7.87 7.60
C VAL A 137 -11.38 -8.69 8.89
N THR A 138 -12.56 -9.02 9.43
CA THR A 138 -12.68 -9.78 10.68
C THR A 138 -12.07 -11.18 10.54
N ALA A 139 -12.40 -11.90 9.47
CA ALA A 139 -11.88 -13.24 9.23
C ALA A 139 -10.36 -13.22 9.01
N TRP A 140 -9.85 -12.24 8.27
CA TRP A 140 -8.42 -12.11 8.03
C TRP A 140 -7.65 -11.76 9.30
N LEU A 141 -8.09 -10.75 10.07
CA LEU A 141 -7.47 -10.38 11.35
C LEU A 141 -7.53 -11.52 12.37
N SER A 142 -8.62 -12.26 12.45
CA SER A 142 -8.72 -13.41 13.35
C SER A 142 -7.66 -14.45 13.05
N ARG A 143 -7.36 -14.72 11.78
CA ARG A 143 -6.27 -15.64 11.39
C ARG A 143 -4.88 -15.08 11.75
N GLN A 144 -4.62 -13.78 11.49
CA GLN A 144 -3.30 -13.18 11.74
C GLN A 144 -3.01 -13.00 13.23
N LEU A 145 -4.03 -12.77 14.04
CA LEU A 145 -3.90 -12.49 15.48
C LEU A 145 -4.11 -13.72 16.38
N ALA A 146 -4.50 -14.85 15.79
CA ALA A 146 -4.61 -16.10 16.52
C ALA A 146 -3.33 -16.41 17.33
N PRO A 147 -3.44 -16.94 18.54
CA PRO A 147 -2.27 -17.40 19.30
C PRO A 147 -1.49 -18.42 18.46
N ARG A 148 -0.20 -18.20 18.27
CA ARG A 148 0.66 -19.22 17.64
C ARG A 148 0.67 -20.42 18.56
N SER A 149 0.14 -21.55 18.13
CA SER A 149 0.27 -22.82 18.85
C SER A 149 1.77 -23.10 19.01
N ASN A 150 2.22 -23.21 20.25
CA ASN A 150 3.62 -23.52 20.56
C ASN A 150 3.84 -25.00 20.21
N PRO A 151 4.63 -25.37 19.20
CA PRO A 151 4.84 -26.77 18.82
C PRO A 151 5.52 -27.62 19.89
N GLY A 152 5.93 -27.00 21.02
CA GLY A 152 6.63 -27.67 22.11
C GLY A 152 5.73 -28.29 23.20
N GLN A 153 4.39 -28.19 23.12
CA GLN A 153 3.50 -28.78 24.15
C GLN A 153 2.86 -30.11 23.77
N ALA A 154 3.14 -30.65 22.58
CA ALA A 154 2.56 -31.90 22.10
C ALA A 154 3.34 -33.18 22.44
N SER A 155 4.40 -33.11 23.26
CA SER A 155 5.23 -34.28 23.61
C SER A 155 5.37 -34.54 25.11
N ALA A 156 4.37 -34.16 25.91
CA ALA A 156 4.33 -34.52 27.35
C ALA A 156 2.94 -35.10 27.72
N SER A 157 2.65 -36.26 27.20
CA SER A 157 1.58 -37.16 27.72
C SER A 157 1.93 -38.60 27.41
#